data_f9c758373f0ecbca98a4329d175cfd58
#
_entry.id   f9c758373f0ecbca98a4329d175cfd58
#
_cell.length_a   1.000
_cell.length_b   1.000
_cell.length_c   1.000
_cell.angle_alpha   90.00
_cell.angle_beta   90.00
_cell.angle_gamma   90.00
#
_symmetry.space_group_name_H-M   'P 1'
#
loop_
_entity.id
_entity.type
_entity.pdbx_description
1 polymer ?
#
loop_
_entity_poly.entity_id
_entity_poly.type
_entity_poly.pdbx_seq_one_letter_code
_entity_poly.pdbx_strand_id
1 'polypeptide(L)'
;MEGWRSVEELIGWGFAHAPVVMANEAHNGLARCIRTREMGVRMIRAAHEAGVRRLAMEALPWPGQDTPGPILALSPAAGGYLAQPDMRRLITAALELGWSLWAYEAVFEVTAETDPAQTRSMEFTNWRDREQARNLCRVRAAAPAEPLLVWCGNSHACKEAAPEWVPMGWHFRAMSGTDPFVIDQTVTVAFDSRLQPWVQELLAPLGEILAAHGGTAGILRGHAPASLNSWPGVDAVVVSTDNALT
;
A
#
# COMPACT_ATOMS: atom_id res chain seq x y z
N MET A 1 20.48 -0.84 18.11
CA MET A 1 19.70 -0.89 16.84
C MET A 1 18.52 -1.86 16.97
N GLU A 2 17.96 -1.88 18.16
CA GLU A 2 16.90 -2.82 18.52
C GLU A 2 15.61 -2.49 17.76
N GLY A 3 14.98 -3.50 17.19
CA GLY A 3 13.71 -3.38 16.50
C GLY A 3 13.73 -3.13 14.98
N TRP A 4 14.86 -2.74 14.40
CA TRP A 4 15.00 -2.55 12.96
C TRP A 4 15.13 -3.91 12.23
N ARG A 5 14.50 -4.02 11.07
CA ARG A 5 14.38 -5.23 10.26
C ARG A 5 14.61 -4.91 8.79
N SER A 6 14.97 -5.91 8.00
CA SER A 6 14.80 -5.81 6.55
C SER A 6 13.31 -5.72 6.18
N VAL A 7 13.02 -5.27 4.97
CA VAL A 7 11.64 -5.24 4.47
C VAL A 7 11.05 -6.64 4.41
N GLU A 8 11.87 -7.61 4.06
CA GLU A 8 11.50 -9.02 3.96
C GLU A 8 11.11 -9.60 5.33
N GLU A 9 11.91 -9.35 6.35
CA GLU A 9 11.61 -9.74 7.74
C GLU A 9 10.33 -9.06 8.25
N LEU A 10 10.13 -7.78 7.89
CA LEU A 10 8.93 -7.05 8.32
C LEU A 10 7.66 -7.64 7.70
N ILE A 11 7.69 -7.99 6.41
CA ILE A 11 6.56 -8.64 5.72
C ILE A 11 6.27 -10.01 6.33
N GLY A 12 7.31 -10.83 6.54
CA GLY A 12 7.16 -12.13 7.20
C GLY A 12 6.57 -11.99 8.60
N TRP A 13 7.02 -10.99 9.35
CA TRP A 13 6.47 -10.68 10.68
C TRP A 13 4.99 -10.28 10.58
N GLY A 14 4.63 -9.41 9.64
CA GLY A 14 3.25 -8.99 9.41
C GLY A 14 2.31 -10.17 9.17
N PHE A 15 2.66 -11.08 8.27
CA PHE A 15 1.86 -12.26 7.96
C PHE A 15 1.85 -13.33 9.08
N ALA A 16 2.85 -13.35 9.95
CA ALA A 16 2.84 -14.20 11.14
C ALA A 16 1.83 -13.70 12.20
N HIS A 17 1.40 -12.43 12.15
CA HIS A 17 0.53 -11.81 13.14
C HIS A 17 -0.85 -11.40 12.59
N ALA A 18 -1.00 -11.26 11.28
CA ALA A 18 -2.25 -10.85 10.65
C ALA A 18 -2.48 -11.58 9.31
N PRO A 19 -3.71 -12.01 9.03
CA PRO A 19 -4.04 -12.65 7.74
C PRO A 19 -4.11 -11.66 6.58
N VAL A 20 -4.10 -10.36 6.86
CA VAL A 20 -4.10 -9.27 5.88
C VAL A 20 -2.98 -8.31 6.21
N VAL A 21 -2.10 -8.04 5.24
CA VAL A 21 -1.09 -6.99 5.31
C VAL A 21 -1.44 -5.93 4.29
N MET A 22 -1.45 -4.67 4.70
CA MET A 22 -1.67 -3.52 3.82
C MET A 22 -0.39 -2.71 3.71
N ALA A 23 0.04 -2.42 2.49
CA ALA A 23 1.17 -1.54 2.21
C ALA A 23 0.71 -0.40 1.32
N ASN A 24 1.16 0.81 1.63
CA ASN A 24 0.80 2.00 0.88
C ASN A 24 1.88 2.40 -0.13
N GLU A 25 1.49 3.19 -1.12
CA GLU A 25 2.41 3.88 -2.03
C GLU A 25 2.14 5.39 -2.06
N ALA A 26 3.12 6.16 -2.49
CA ALA A 26 2.95 7.59 -2.72
C ALA A 26 2.58 7.85 -4.19
N HIS A 27 1.43 8.46 -4.44
CA HIS A 27 0.94 8.76 -5.78
C HIS A 27 1.50 10.05 -6.39
N ASN A 28 1.98 10.97 -5.60
CA ASN A 28 2.23 12.34 -6.04
C ASN A 28 3.63 12.55 -6.64
N GLY A 29 3.84 12.14 -7.87
CA GLY A 29 5.08 12.31 -8.62
C GLY A 29 5.77 10.99 -8.93
N LEU A 30 6.20 10.87 -10.18
CA LEU A 30 6.78 9.64 -10.76
C LEU A 30 7.84 9.03 -9.85
N ALA A 31 8.71 9.87 -9.37
CA ALA A 31 9.83 9.50 -8.55
C ALA A 31 9.45 8.69 -7.30
N ARG A 32 8.44 9.13 -6.63
CA ARG A 32 7.97 8.52 -5.38
C ARG A 32 7.28 7.20 -5.62
N CYS A 33 6.48 7.15 -6.70
CA CYS A 33 5.83 5.92 -7.13
C CYS A 33 6.86 4.84 -7.45
N ILE A 34 7.93 5.17 -8.19
CA ILE A 34 8.96 4.20 -8.58
C ILE A 34 9.55 3.53 -7.34
N ARG A 35 10.03 4.31 -6.37
CA ARG A 35 10.65 3.76 -5.16
C ARG A 35 9.69 2.86 -4.36
N THR A 36 8.49 3.35 -4.08
CA THR A 36 7.52 2.59 -3.29
C THR A 36 7.11 1.31 -4.01
N ARG A 37 7.01 1.31 -5.34
CA ARG A 37 6.68 0.15 -6.15
C ARG A 37 7.83 -0.84 -6.28
N GLU A 38 9.08 -0.39 -6.35
CA GLU A 38 10.26 -1.27 -6.25
C GLU A 38 10.30 -1.97 -4.90
N MET A 39 9.98 -1.25 -3.84
CA MET A 39 9.81 -1.85 -2.52
C MET A 39 8.66 -2.85 -2.49
N GLY A 40 7.56 -2.56 -3.19
CA GLY A 40 6.43 -3.48 -3.37
C GLY A 40 6.84 -4.81 -4.03
N VAL A 41 7.75 -4.78 -5.00
CA VAL A 41 8.29 -6.02 -5.61
C VAL A 41 9.02 -6.87 -4.57
N ARG A 42 9.81 -6.26 -3.68
CA ARG A 42 10.47 -6.96 -2.57
C ARG A 42 9.45 -7.53 -1.60
N MET A 43 8.42 -6.74 -1.24
CA MET A 43 7.34 -7.18 -0.36
C MET A 43 6.56 -8.36 -0.93
N ILE A 44 6.26 -8.36 -2.24
CA ILE A 44 5.59 -9.48 -2.93
C ILE A 44 6.43 -10.75 -2.84
N ARG A 45 7.73 -10.68 -3.09
CA ARG A 45 8.63 -11.84 -2.99
C ARG A 45 8.68 -12.39 -1.56
N ALA A 46 8.84 -11.53 -0.57
CA ALA A 46 8.85 -11.93 0.83
C ALA A 46 7.49 -12.52 1.27
N ALA A 47 6.39 -11.95 0.84
CA ALA A 47 5.05 -12.46 1.10
C ALA A 47 4.83 -13.83 0.42
N HIS A 48 5.43 -14.04 -0.77
CA HIS A 48 5.40 -15.35 -1.44
C HIS A 48 6.02 -16.45 -0.57
N GLU A 49 7.18 -16.18 0.04
CA GLU A 49 7.83 -17.09 0.98
C GLU A 49 6.97 -17.36 2.23
N ALA A 50 6.17 -16.38 2.65
CA ALA A 50 5.19 -16.52 3.71
C ALA A 50 3.88 -17.21 3.28
N GLY A 51 3.81 -17.75 2.06
CA GLY A 51 2.64 -18.50 1.57
C GLY A 51 1.54 -17.65 0.93
N VAL A 52 1.72 -16.33 0.79
CA VAL A 52 0.74 -15.45 0.16
C VAL A 52 0.69 -15.66 -1.34
N ARG A 53 -0.53 -15.66 -1.90
CA ARG A 53 -0.77 -15.85 -3.35
C ARG A 53 -1.83 -14.90 -3.90
N ARG A 54 -2.21 -13.87 -3.12
CA ARG A 54 -3.27 -12.95 -3.46
C ARG A 54 -2.82 -11.51 -3.25
N LEU A 55 -2.99 -10.66 -4.28
CA LEU A 55 -2.72 -9.23 -4.24
C LEU A 55 -3.97 -8.45 -4.57
N ALA A 56 -4.50 -7.69 -3.61
CA ALA A 56 -5.58 -6.75 -3.86
C ALA A 56 -5.02 -5.35 -4.16
N MET A 57 -5.52 -4.69 -5.20
CA MET A 57 -5.05 -3.38 -5.64
C MET A 57 -6.21 -2.47 -6.03
N GLU A 58 -6.16 -1.20 -5.59
CA GLU A 58 -7.14 -0.18 -5.97
C GLU A 58 -7.07 0.18 -7.46
N ALA A 59 -5.87 0.10 -8.07
CA ALA A 59 -5.66 0.47 -9.46
C ALA A 59 -6.29 -0.49 -10.48
N LEU A 60 -6.70 -1.68 -10.06
CA LEU A 60 -7.28 -2.67 -10.96
C LEU A 60 -8.73 -2.32 -11.30
N PRO A 61 -9.13 -2.45 -12.57
CA PRO A 61 -10.51 -2.22 -12.95
C PRO A 61 -11.43 -3.27 -12.31
N TRP A 62 -12.50 -2.81 -11.69
CA TRP A 62 -13.54 -3.71 -11.19
C TRP A 62 -14.16 -4.48 -12.35
N PRO A 63 -14.27 -5.81 -12.29
CA PRO A 63 -14.71 -6.61 -13.44
C PRO A 63 -16.21 -6.51 -13.75
N GLY A 64 -16.93 -5.59 -13.11
CA GLY A 64 -18.37 -5.37 -13.36
C GLY A 64 -19.29 -6.48 -12.86
N GLN A 65 -18.79 -7.37 -12.01
CA GLN A 65 -19.53 -8.48 -11.44
C GLN A 65 -19.89 -8.18 -9.97
N ASP A 66 -21.04 -8.69 -9.51
CA ASP A 66 -21.44 -8.54 -8.10
C ASP A 66 -20.50 -9.25 -7.13
N THR A 67 -19.74 -10.23 -7.62
CA THR A 67 -18.78 -10.99 -6.83
C THR A 67 -17.36 -10.75 -7.38
N PRO A 68 -16.38 -10.37 -6.55
CA PRO A 68 -14.99 -10.23 -6.99
C PRO A 68 -14.45 -11.58 -7.45
N GLY A 69 -13.76 -11.55 -8.59
CA GLY A 69 -13.08 -12.72 -9.14
C GLY A 69 -11.58 -12.46 -9.33
N PRO A 70 -10.76 -13.52 -9.37
CA PRO A 70 -9.33 -13.38 -9.57
C PRO A 70 -9.01 -12.93 -11.00
N ILE A 71 -8.07 -12.00 -11.12
CA ILE A 71 -7.45 -11.58 -12.36
C ILE A 71 -6.11 -12.29 -12.46
N LEU A 72 -5.96 -13.16 -13.47
CA LEU A 72 -4.76 -14.00 -13.64
C LEU A 72 -3.81 -13.45 -14.71
N ALA A 73 -4.21 -12.42 -15.43
CA ALA A 73 -3.38 -11.72 -16.40
C ALA A 73 -3.83 -10.27 -16.53
N LEU A 74 -2.87 -9.35 -16.64
CA LEU A 74 -3.17 -7.96 -16.93
C LEU A 74 -3.36 -7.78 -18.44
N SER A 75 -4.45 -7.13 -18.84
CA SER A 75 -4.66 -6.79 -20.25
C SER A 75 -3.50 -5.96 -20.80
N PRO A 76 -2.95 -6.28 -22.00
CA PRO A 76 -1.98 -5.43 -22.67
C PRO A 76 -2.50 -4.01 -22.94
N ALA A 77 -3.82 -3.87 -23.09
CA ALA A 77 -4.49 -2.59 -23.31
C ALA A 77 -4.78 -1.81 -22.01
N ALA A 78 -4.42 -2.35 -20.84
CA ALA A 78 -4.57 -1.62 -19.58
C ALA A 78 -3.76 -0.33 -19.63
N GLY A 79 -4.47 0.81 -19.63
CA GLY A 79 -3.91 2.14 -19.78
C GLY A 79 -3.71 2.87 -18.46
N GLY A 80 -3.44 4.17 -18.55
CA GLY A 80 -3.36 5.06 -17.40
C GLY A 80 -2.31 4.62 -16.37
N TYR A 81 -2.72 4.53 -15.13
CA TYR A 81 -1.90 4.15 -13.99
C TYR A 81 -1.25 2.76 -14.14
N LEU A 82 -1.98 1.79 -14.66
CA LEU A 82 -1.50 0.43 -14.90
C LEU A 82 -0.49 0.32 -16.05
N ALA A 83 -0.41 1.34 -16.92
CA ALA A 83 0.56 1.39 -18.02
C ALA A 83 1.95 1.84 -17.58
N GLN A 84 2.09 2.41 -16.39
CA GLN A 84 3.37 2.89 -15.86
C GLN A 84 4.34 1.72 -15.69
N PRO A 85 5.62 1.85 -16.13
CA PRO A 85 6.55 0.72 -16.16
C PRO A 85 6.83 0.09 -14.79
N ASP A 86 6.91 0.90 -13.75
CA ASP A 86 7.13 0.49 -12.36
C ASP A 86 5.90 -0.23 -11.78
N MET A 87 4.69 0.23 -12.08
CA MET A 87 3.45 -0.47 -11.71
C MET A 87 3.33 -1.81 -12.44
N ARG A 88 3.65 -1.84 -13.73
CA ARG A 88 3.69 -3.11 -14.47
C ARG A 88 4.70 -4.09 -13.88
N ARG A 89 5.89 -3.62 -13.47
CA ARG A 89 6.88 -4.48 -12.79
C ARG A 89 6.32 -5.08 -11.50
N LEU A 90 5.66 -4.27 -10.68
CA LEU A 90 5.03 -4.73 -9.43
C LEU A 90 3.98 -5.82 -9.70
N ILE A 91 3.07 -5.57 -10.64
CA ILE A 91 2.03 -6.53 -11.02
C ILE A 91 2.61 -7.78 -11.64
N THR A 92 3.58 -7.64 -12.56
CA THR A 92 4.25 -8.77 -13.22
C THR A 92 4.95 -9.66 -12.21
N ALA A 93 5.62 -9.08 -11.21
CA ALA A 93 6.27 -9.86 -10.15
C ALA A 93 5.28 -10.75 -9.39
N ALA A 94 4.06 -10.29 -9.13
CA ALA A 94 3.04 -11.13 -8.53
C ALA A 94 2.55 -12.24 -9.47
N LEU A 95 2.26 -11.89 -10.73
CA LEU A 95 1.77 -12.84 -11.73
C LEU A 95 2.79 -13.93 -12.07
N GLU A 96 4.08 -13.60 -12.21
CA GLU A 96 5.17 -14.56 -12.45
C GLU A 96 5.34 -15.55 -11.31
N LEU A 97 5.00 -15.15 -10.08
CA LEU A 97 4.97 -16.01 -8.91
C LEU A 97 3.65 -16.82 -8.79
N GLY A 98 2.76 -16.73 -9.78
CA GLY A 98 1.49 -17.44 -9.81
C GLY A 98 0.41 -16.85 -8.87
N TRP A 99 0.52 -15.58 -8.50
CA TRP A 99 -0.49 -14.92 -7.69
C TRP A 99 -1.72 -14.54 -8.49
N SER A 100 -2.87 -14.47 -7.82
CA SER A 100 -4.06 -13.84 -8.35
C SER A 100 -4.16 -12.37 -7.90
N LEU A 101 -4.59 -11.52 -8.84
CA LEU A 101 -4.87 -10.11 -8.57
C LEU A 101 -6.36 -9.92 -8.29
N TRP A 102 -6.69 -8.97 -7.42
CA TRP A 102 -8.05 -8.71 -6.98
C TRP A 102 -8.33 -7.21 -6.97
N ALA A 103 -9.32 -6.78 -7.75
CA ALA A 103 -9.77 -5.40 -7.73
C ALA A 103 -10.60 -5.11 -6.49
N TYR A 104 -10.45 -3.90 -5.92
CA TYR A 104 -11.31 -3.45 -4.84
C TYR A 104 -11.72 -1.97 -4.96
N GLU A 105 -11.35 -1.29 -6.05
CA GLU A 105 -11.71 0.10 -6.27
C GLU A 105 -13.23 0.31 -6.20
N ALA A 106 -13.63 1.49 -5.73
CA ALA A 106 -15.01 1.93 -5.78
C ALA A 106 -15.43 2.16 -7.23
N VAL A 107 -16.57 1.62 -7.62
CA VAL A 107 -17.11 1.84 -8.97
C VAL A 107 -17.92 3.14 -8.98
N PHE A 108 -17.46 4.10 -9.75
CA PHE A 108 -18.20 5.33 -10.03
C PHE A 108 -18.05 5.70 -11.50
N GLU A 109 -19.10 6.18 -12.09
CA GLU A 109 -19.08 6.66 -13.46
C GLU A 109 -18.68 8.14 -13.47
N VAL A 110 -17.58 8.44 -14.14
CA VAL A 110 -17.23 9.82 -14.48
C VAL A 110 -17.87 10.13 -15.83
N THR A 111 -18.89 10.95 -15.82
CA THR A 111 -19.54 11.44 -17.05
C THR A 111 -19.02 12.83 -17.39
N ALA A 112 -19.36 13.33 -18.58
CA ALA A 112 -19.05 14.73 -18.95
C ALA A 112 -19.72 15.77 -18.03
N GLU A 113 -20.75 15.37 -17.31
CA GLU A 113 -21.50 16.20 -16.35
C GLU A 113 -20.96 16.10 -14.93
N THR A 114 -20.02 15.19 -14.67
CA THR A 114 -19.42 15.02 -13.33
C THR A 114 -18.56 16.24 -13.01
N ASP A 115 -18.94 16.99 -11.97
CA ASP A 115 -18.13 18.10 -11.47
C ASP A 115 -16.78 17.60 -10.93
N PRO A 116 -15.65 18.03 -11.48
CA PRO A 116 -14.33 17.65 -10.94
C PRO A 116 -14.12 18.05 -9.47
N ALA A 117 -14.84 19.08 -8.97
CA ALA A 117 -14.78 19.47 -7.57
C ALA A 117 -15.44 18.42 -6.67
N GLN A 118 -16.48 17.75 -7.13
CA GLN A 118 -17.17 16.70 -6.39
C GLN A 118 -16.22 15.50 -6.15
N THR A 119 -15.49 15.06 -7.16
CA THR A 119 -14.56 13.93 -7.05
C THR A 119 -13.31 14.23 -6.19
N ARG A 120 -13.10 15.52 -5.85
CA ARG A 120 -12.04 15.98 -4.94
C ARG A 120 -12.55 16.32 -3.55
N SER A 121 -13.84 16.22 -3.31
CA SER A 121 -14.42 16.51 -2.00
C SER A 121 -14.07 15.46 -0.96
N MET A 122 -14.04 15.84 0.31
CA MET A 122 -13.85 14.91 1.41
C MET A 122 -15.03 13.94 1.53
N GLU A 123 -16.22 14.38 1.18
CA GLU A 123 -17.41 13.52 1.12
C GLU A 123 -17.24 12.38 0.12
N PHE A 124 -16.76 12.69 -1.10
CA PHE A 124 -16.45 11.68 -2.10
C PHE A 124 -15.33 10.75 -1.63
N THR A 125 -14.27 11.27 -1.02
CA THR A 125 -13.17 10.49 -0.46
C THR A 125 -13.67 9.49 0.58
N ASN A 126 -14.50 9.95 1.54
CA ASN A 126 -15.10 9.09 2.57
C ASN A 126 -16.03 8.02 1.98
N TRP A 127 -16.80 8.38 0.97
CA TRP A 127 -17.63 7.41 0.24
C TRP A 127 -16.76 6.36 -0.45
N ARG A 128 -15.73 6.79 -1.19
CA ARG A 128 -14.81 5.92 -1.91
C ARG A 128 -14.09 4.95 -0.97
N ASP A 129 -13.53 5.45 0.12
CA ASP A 129 -12.84 4.63 1.13
C ASP A 129 -13.76 3.57 1.73
N ARG A 130 -15.02 3.92 2.00
CA ARG A 130 -16.02 2.97 2.51
C ARG A 130 -16.38 1.89 1.47
N GLU A 131 -16.56 2.25 0.20
CA GLU A 131 -16.85 1.29 -0.87
C GLU A 131 -15.64 0.38 -1.14
N GLN A 132 -14.42 0.92 -1.16
CA GLN A 132 -13.19 0.15 -1.26
C GLN A 132 -13.10 -0.89 -0.12
N ALA A 133 -13.39 -0.50 1.10
CA ALA A 133 -13.40 -1.41 2.25
C ALA A 133 -14.44 -2.53 2.10
N ARG A 134 -15.66 -2.22 1.61
CA ARG A 134 -16.68 -3.22 1.30
C ARG A 134 -16.18 -4.23 0.26
N ASN A 135 -15.55 -3.74 -0.79
CA ASN A 135 -14.98 -4.59 -1.83
C ASN A 135 -13.84 -5.46 -1.30
N LEU A 136 -12.96 -4.92 -0.46
CA LEU A 136 -11.94 -5.71 0.23
C LEU A 136 -12.53 -6.79 1.15
N CYS A 137 -13.63 -6.49 1.85
CA CYS A 137 -14.33 -7.51 2.63
C CYS A 137 -14.85 -8.65 1.75
N ARG A 138 -15.37 -8.35 0.55
CA ARG A 138 -15.79 -9.36 -0.42
C ARG A 138 -14.61 -10.19 -0.94
N VAL A 139 -13.48 -9.52 -1.27
CA VAL A 139 -12.23 -10.19 -1.66
C VAL A 139 -11.75 -11.13 -0.56
N ARG A 140 -11.77 -10.67 0.69
CA ARG A 140 -11.38 -11.49 1.85
C ARG A 140 -12.30 -12.69 2.04
N ALA A 141 -13.61 -12.48 1.91
CA ALA A 141 -14.62 -13.52 2.07
C ALA A 141 -14.57 -14.60 0.97
N ALA A 142 -14.09 -14.27 -0.23
CA ALA A 142 -13.93 -15.23 -1.32
C ALA A 142 -12.93 -16.36 -1.01
N ALA A 143 -11.94 -16.13 -0.14
CA ALA A 143 -11.00 -17.14 0.34
C ALA A 143 -10.53 -16.80 1.78
N PRO A 144 -11.36 -17.05 2.80
CA PRO A 144 -11.14 -16.58 4.17
C PRO A 144 -9.94 -17.22 4.87
N ALA A 145 -9.48 -18.38 4.43
CA ALA A 145 -8.30 -19.06 4.96
C ALA A 145 -6.98 -18.55 4.36
N GLU A 146 -7.04 -17.91 3.19
CA GLU A 146 -5.84 -17.48 2.48
C GLU A 146 -5.38 -16.08 2.93
N PRO A 147 -4.08 -15.86 3.13
CA PRO A 147 -3.55 -14.54 3.42
C PRO A 147 -3.67 -13.61 2.20
N LEU A 148 -3.78 -12.30 2.48
CA LEU A 148 -4.01 -11.27 1.47
C LEU A 148 -3.02 -10.12 1.65
N LEU A 149 -2.27 -9.79 0.61
CA LEU A 149 -1.53 -8.53 0.51
C LEU A 149 -2.42 -7.49 -0.16
N VAL A 150 -2.56 -6.31 0.45
CA VAL A 150 -3.31 -5.17 -0.10
C VAL A 150 -2.33 -4.07 -0.45
N TRP A 151 -2.43 -3.57 -1.68
CA TRP A 151 -1.67 -2.42 -2.17
C TRP A 151 -2.60 -1.24 -2.38
N CYS A 152 -2.34 -0.14 -1.69
CA CYS A 152 -3.20 1.05 -1.72
C CYS A 152 -2.39 2.34 -1.85
N GLY A 153 -3.05 3.43 -2.19
CA GLY A 153 -2.40 4.74 -2.24
C GLY A 153 -2.34 5.43 -0.89
N ASN A 154 -1.28 6.20 -0.71
CA ASN A 154 -1.09 7.14 0.40
C ASN A 154 -1.56 6.60 1.77
N SER A 155 -2.52 7.28 2.39
CA SER A 155 -2.99 7.03 3.75
C SER A 155 -4.28 6.19 3.83
N HIS A 156 -4.81 5.67 2.71
CA HIS A 156 -6.06 4.89 2.71
C HIS A 156 -6.02 3.64 3.60
N ALA A 157 -4.80 3.06 3.82
CA ALA A 157 -4.62 1.92 4.72
C ALA A 157 -4.75 2.24 6.21
N CYS A 158 -4.78 3.50 6.63
CA CYS A 158 -4.82 3.91 8.03
C CYS A 158 -5.98 3.26 8.78
N LYS A 159 -5.73 2.89 10.04
CA LYS A 159 -6.73 2.24 10.91
C LYS A 159 -7.41 3.19 11.90
N GLU A 160 -7.04 4.46 11.90
CA GLU A 160 -7.60 5.48 12.77
C GLU A 160 -8.34 6.52 11.93
N ALA A 161 -9.54 6.89 12.40
CA ALA A 161 -10.35 7.92 11.79
C ALA A 161 -9.93 9.31 12.28
N ALA A 162 -9.98 10.29 11.40
CA ALA A 162 -9.89 11.71 11.73
C ALA A 162 -11.29 12.35 11.71
N PRO A 163 -11.48 13.56 12.27
CA PRO A 163 -12.80 14.19 12.34
C PRO A 163 -13.53 14.33 11.01
N GLU A 164 -12.78 14.58 9.93
CA GLU A 164 -13.37 14.81 8.60
C GLU A 164 -13.15 13.62 7.64
N TRP A 165 -12.33 12.64 8.03
CA TRP A 165 -11.95 11.56 7.16
C TRP A 165 -11.87 10.21 7.88
N VAL A 166 -12.55 9.22 7.31
CA VAL A 166 -12.56 7.84 7.76
C VAL A 166 -11.92 6.96 6.68
N PRO A 167 -10.66 6.51 6.87
CA PRO A 167 -9.91 5.80 5.84
C PRO A 167 -10.42 4.38 5.60
N MET A 168 -10.09 3.84 4.43
CA MET A 168 -10.45 2.49 3.99
C MET A 168 -10.01 1.41 4.99
N GLY A 169 -8.81 1.50 5.55
CA GLY A 169 -8.29 0.55 6.53
C GLY A 169 -9.13 0.50 7.82
N TRP A 170 -9.62 1.64 8.30
CA TRP A 170 -10.54 1.71 9.43
C TRP A 170 -11.88 1.02 9.10
N HIS A 171 -12.47 1.35 7.94
CA HIS A 171 -13.72 0.72 7.50
C HIS A 171 -13.57 -0.78 7.32
N PHE A 172 -12.48 -1.24 6.71
CA PHE A 172 -12.19 -2.67 6.53
C PHE A 172 -12.14 -3.39 7.89
N ARG A 173 -11.38 -2.87 8.84
CA ARG A 173 -11.30 -3.43 10.20
C ARG A 173 -12.67 -3.51 10.87
N ALA A 174 -13.45 -2.43 10.80
CA ALA A 174 -14.78 -2.36 11.41
C ALA A 174 -15.78 -3.34 10.77
N MET A 175 -15.74 -3.51 9.44
CA MET A 175 -16.69 -4.35 8.71
C MET A 175 -16.31 -5.84 8.75
N SER A 176 -15.01 -6.16 8.64
CA SER A 176 -14.54 -7.55 8.54
C SER A 176 -14.26 -8.20 9.89
N GLY A 177 -14.09 -7.41 10.95
CA GLY A 177 -13.55 -7.88 12.23
C GLY A 177 -12.09 -8.32 12.17
N THR A 178 -11.41 -8.15 11.03
CA THR A 178 -9.99 -8.47 10.85
C THR A 178 -9.16 -7.21 11.08
N ASP A 179 -8.21 -7.25 12.01
CA ASP A 179 -7.23 -6.18 12.18
C ASP A 179 -6.07 -6.40 11.20
N PRO A 180 -5.92 -5.58 10.14
CA PRO A 180 -4.83 -5.74 9.20
C PRO A 180 -3.52 -5.25 9.81
N PHE A 181 -2.39 -5.82 9.41
CA PHE A 181 -1.08 -5.26 9.67
C PHE A 181 -0.75 -4.21 8.60
N VAL A 182 -0.60 -2.95 9.00
CA VAL A 182 -0.44 -1.81 8.09
C VAL A 182 1.00 -1.32 8.08
N ILE A 183 1.58 -1.23 6.90
CA ILE A 183 2.94 -0.74 6.65
C ILE A 183 2.87 0.59 5.90
N ASP A 184 3.43 1.65 6.49
CA ASP A 184 3.63 2.93 5.83
C ASP A 184 5.04 3.03 5.26
N GLN A 185 5.15 3.16 3.94
CA GLN A 185 6.42 3.38 3.24
C GLN A 185 6.56 4.80 2.66
N THR A 186 5.70 5.72 3.08
CA THR A 186 5.67 7.09 2.56
C THR A 186 6.38 8.11 3.44
N VAL A 187 6.79 7.74 4.65
CA VAL A 187 7.36 8.63 5.67
C VAL A 187 8.58 9.42 5.18
N THR A 188 9.43 8.79 4.37
CA THR A 188 10.64 9.43 3.82
C THR A 188 10.50 9.83 2.36
N VAL A 189 9.27 9.82 1.84
CA VAL A 189 9.03 10.20 0.45
C VAL A 189 8.80 11.70 0.35
N ALA A 190 9.76 12.42 -0.22
CA ALA A 190 9.64 13.85 -0.49
C ALA A 190 8.54 14.14 -1.54
N PHE A 191 7.85 15.29 -1.40
CA PHE A 191 6.75 15.67 -2.28
C PHE A 191 7.17 16.24 -3.65
N ASP A 192 8.43 16.50 -3.86
CA ASP A 192 9.01 16.88 -5.16
C ASP A 192 10.20 15.99 -5.52
N SER A 193 10.79 16.19 -6.71
CA SER A 193 11.96 15.44 -7.18
C SER A 193 13.25 15.75 -6.39
N ARG A 194 13.20 16.71 -5.49
CA ARG A 194 14.31 17.07 -4.61
C ARG A 194 14.04 16.51 -3.23
N LEU A 195 15.10 16.03 -2.58
CA LEU A 195 15.03 15.73 -1.16
C LEU A 195 14.69 17.01 -0.41
N GLN A 196 13.54 17.01 0.26
CA GLN A 196 13.25 18.07 1.21
C GLN A 196 14.32 18.06 2.32
N PRO A 197 14.84 19.22 2.76
CA PRO A 197 15.82 19.27 3.83
C PRO A 197 15.42 18.47 5.08
N TRP A 198 14.14 18.50 5.44
CA TRP A 198 13.62 17.74 6.57
C TRP A 198 13.76 16.22 6.40
N VAL A 199 13.73 15.67 5.18
CA VAL A 199 13.96 14.24 4.95
C VAL A 199 15.41 13.88 5.23
N GLN A 200 16.36 14.74 4.85
CA GLN A 200 17.77 14.54 5.16
C GLN A 200 18.03 14.58 6.67
N GLU A 201 17.45 15.56 7.37
CA GLU A 201 17.52 15.65 8.83
C GLU A 201 16.92 14.40 9.50
N LEU A 202 15.82 13.89 8.96
CA LEU A 202 15.16 12.67 9.44
C LEU A 202 16.02 11.42 9.23
N LEU A 203 16.70 11.32 8.09
CA LEU A 203 17.51 10.15 7.71
C LEU A 203 18.92 10.17 8.33
N ALA A 204 19.47 11.34 8.63
CA ALA A 204 20.83 11.47 9.13
C ALA A 204 21.13 10.56 10.36
N PRO A 205 20.29 10.53 11.40
CA PRO A 205 20.51 9.65 12.55
C PRO A 205 20.33 8.16 12.25
N LEU A 206 19.76 7.81 11.10
CA LEU A 206 19.47 6.44 10.69
C LEU A 206 20.52 5.87 9.72
N GLY A 207 21.55 6.64 9.38
CA GLY A 207 22.52 6.28 8.33
C GLY A 207 23.17 4.91 8.52
N GLU A 208 23.65 4.59 9.73
CA GLU A 208 24.27 3.29 10.05
C GLU A 208 23.25 2.14 9.95
N ILE A 209 22.02 2.36 10.43
CA ILE A 209 20.93 1.37 10.38
C ILE A 209 20.59 1.07 8.92
N LEU A 210 20.39 2.11 8.13
CA LEU A 210 20.04 1.96 6.72
C LEU A 210 21.17 1.30 5.93
N ALA A 211 22.43 1.67 6.20
CA ALA A 211 23.59 1.01 5.58
C ALA A 211 23.63 -0.49 5.90
N ALA A 212 23.36 -0.87 7.15
CA ALA A 212 23.33 -2.28 7.56
C ALA A 212 22.21 -3.09 6.89
N HIS A 213 21.15 -2.41 6.42
CA HIS A 213 20.01 -3.04 5.71
C HIS A 213 19.96 -2.71 4.21
N GLY A 214 21.10 -2.36 3.60
CA GLY A 214 21.16 -2.09 2.15
C GLY A 214 20.38 -0.85 1.71
N GLY A 215 20.32 0.18 2.56
CA GLY A 215 19.67 1.46 2.27
C GLY A 215 18.18 1.52 2.62
N THR A 216 17.57 0.41 3.05
CA THR A 216 16.14 0.38 3.39
C THR A 216 15.89 -0.52 4.59
N ALA A 217 15.20 -0.01 5.60
CA ALA A 217 14.86 -0.73 6.80
C ALA A 217 13.42 -0.49 7.25
N GLY A 218 12.83 -1.47 7.89
CA GLY A 218 11.52 -1.39 8.52
C GLY A 218 11.61 -1.42 10.05
N ILE A 219 10.65 -0.79 10.69
CA ILE A 219 10.52 -0.80 12.15
C ILE A 219 9.05 -0.85 12.57
N LEU A 220 8.74 -1.60 13.62
CA LEU A 220 7.41 -1.57 14.21
C LEU A 220 7.14 -0.19 14.83
N ARG A 221 5.94 0.31 14.68
CA ARG A 221 5.56 1.67 15.12
C ARG A 221 5.86 1.92 16.61
N GLY A 222 5.64 0.92 17.46
CA GLY A 222 5.93 1.01 18.90
C GLY A 222 7.41 1.15 19.26
N HIS A 223 8.31 0.86 18.32
CA HIS A 223 9.77 0.99 18.46
C HIS A 223 10.36 2.12 17.60
N ALA A 224 9.53 2.76 16.78
CA ALA A 224 9.99 3.81 15.87
C ALA A 224 10.36 5.09 16.65
N PRO A 225 11.45 5.79 16.28
CA PRO A 225 11.73 7.11 16.82
C PRO A 225 10.55 8.05 16.62
N ALA A 226 10.33 8.94 17.58
CA ALA A 226 9.23 9.92 17.50
C ALA A 226 9.33 10.86 16.28
N SER A 227 10.55 11.05 15.75
CA SER A 227 10.80 11.80 14.52
C SER A 227 10.22 11.13 13.27
N LEU A 228 10.01 9.81 13.28
CA LEU A 228 9.35 9.08 12.19
C LEU A 228 7.84 9.23 12.30
N ASN A 229 7.34 10.41 11.98
CA ASN A 229 5.91 10.66 11.89
C ASN A 229 5.32 9.84 10.75
N SER A 230 4.47 8.87 11.08
CA SER A 230 3.69 8.08 10.11
C SER A 230 2.20 8.38 10.26
N TRP A 231 1.43 7.90 9.31
CA TRP A 231 -0.02 8.00 9.37
C TRP A 231 -0.59 7.33 10.64
N PRO A 232 -1.69 7.84 11.21
CA PRO A 232 -2.33 7.23 12.38
C PRO A 232 -2.79 5.80 12.12
N GLY A 233 -2.63 4.93 13.12
CA GLY A 233 -3.11 3.55 13.04
C GLY A 233 -2.29 2.63 12.13
N VAL A 234 -1.05 2.99 11.75
CA VAL A 234 -0.12 2.07 11.11
C VAL A 234 0.65 1.25 12.14
N ASP A 235 1.04 0.03 11.79
CA ASP A 235 1.75 -0.90 12.68
C ASP A 235 3.26 -0.85 12.48
N ALA A 236 3.70 -0.50 11.29
CA ALA A 236 5.10 -0.42 10.92
C ALA A 236 5.40 0.67 9.91
N VAL A 237 6.66 1.08 9.86
CA VAL A 237 7.17 2.10 8.94
C VAL A 237 8.35 1.52 8.18
N VAL A 238 8.43 1.80 6.88
CA VAL A 238 9.60 1.52 6.05
C VAL A 238 10.28 2.83 5.69
N VAL A 239 11.57 2.92 5.98
CA VAL A 239 12.44 4.07 5.69
C VAL A 239 13.46 3.67 4.65
N SER A 240 13.78 4.56 3.73
CA SER A 240 14.79 4.31 2.70
C SER A 240 15.67 5.53 2.46
N THR A 241 16.96 5.31 2.26
CA THR A 241 17.89 6.33 1.77
C THR A 241 17.77 6.53 0.27
N ASP A 242 17.21 5.55 -0.43
CA ASP A 242 17.08 5.60 -1.88
C ASP A 242 15.95 6.56 -2.27
N ASN A 243 16.32 7.82 -2.23
CA ASN A 243 15.59 8.90 -2.87
C ASN A 243 16.18 9.20 -4.23
N ALA A 244 17.22 8.46 -4.60
CA ALA A 244 17.88 8.60 -5.86
C ALA A 244 17.01 7.99 -6.93
N LEU A 245 16.21 8.85 -7.46
CA LEU A 245 15.79 8.73 -8.82
C LEU A 245 16.87 9.36 -9.63
N THR A 246 17.84 8.61 -9.89
CA THR A 246 18.77 8.86 -11.00
C THR A 246 18.15 8.34 -12.26
#